data_b295981a0895db790f127e01da170206
#
_entry.id   b295981a0895db790f127e01da170206
#
_cell.length_a   1.000
_cell.length_b   1.000
_cell.length_c   1.000
_cell.angle_alpha   90.00
_cell.angle_beta   90.00
_cell.angle_gamma   90.00
#
_symmetry.space_group_name_H-M   'P 1'
#
loop_
_entity.id
_entity.type
_entity.pdbx_description
1 polymer ?
#
loop_
_entity_poly.entity_id
_entity_poly.type
_entity_poly.pdbx_seq_one_letter_code
_entity_poly.pdbx_strand_id
1 'polypeptide(L)'
;MKESKILKLKTPIIRDEKPVHEISLREPHAGDLRGIRLYDLTQGDAESISKLLPRITTPPLTPAEANKLPLRDFTNAVILVSEMFGEILADEEFAGKPSP
;
A
#
# COMPACT_ATOMS: atom_id res chain seq x y z
N MET A 1 4.84 -4.65 16.61
CA MET A 1 4.41 -3.64 15.63
C MET A 1 5.08 -3.90 14.29
N LYS A 2 4.31 -3.82 13.24
CA LYS A 2 4.86 -4.06 11.92
C LYS A 2 5.63 -2.84 11.43
N GLU A 3 6.73 -3.11 10.76
CA GLU A 3 7.51 -2.04 10.17
C GLU A 3 6.89 -1.61 8.85
N SER A 4 7.12 -0.35 8.50
CA SER A 4 6.68 0.14 7.22
C SER A 4 7.42 -0.55 6.09
N LYS A 5 6.76 -0.74 4.97
CA LYS A 5 7.40 -1.26 3.77
C LYS A 5 7.93 -0.10 2.95
N ILE A 6 8.99 -0.35 2.22
CA ILE A 6 9.60 0.67 1.36
C ILE A 6 9.33 0.30 -0.09
N LEU A 7 8.69 1.21 -0.80
CA LEU A 7 8.48 1.06 -2.23
C LEU A 7 9.60 1.82 -2.95
N LYS A 8 10.45 1.09 -3.64
CA LYS A 8 11.52 1.69 -4.42
C LYS A 8 11.03 1.90 -5.84
N LEU A 9 11.02 3.15 -6.26
CA LEU A 9 10.48 3.52 -7.57
C LEU A 9 11.53 3.37 -8.64
N LYS A 10 11.21 2.66 -9.70
CA LYS A 10 12.05 2.60 -10.88
C LYS A 10 12.02 3.92 -11.63
N THR A 11 10.86 4.58 -11.63
CA THR A 11 10.68 5.87 -12.24
C THR A 11 10.39 6.87 -11.13
N PRO A 12 11.35 7.73 -10.78
CA PRO A 12 11.13 8.64 -9.65
C PRO A 12 10.00 9.62 -9.92
N ILE A 13 9.34 10.03 -8.86
CA ILE A 13 8.34 11.08 -8.92
C ILE A 13 9.05 12.39 -8.69
N ILE A 14 8.79 13.37 -9.55
CA ILE A 14 9.45 14.66 -9.43
C ILE A 14 8.56 15.60 -8.64
N ARG A 15 9.10 16.11 -7.54
CA ARG A 15 8.42 17.10 -6.69
C ARG A 15 9.36 18.25 -6.44
N ASP A 16 8.89 19.46 -6.73
CA ASP A 16 9.70 20.67 -6.52
C ASP A 16 11.08 20.48 -7.13
N GLU A 17 11.11 19.92 -8.34
CA GLU A 17 12.33 19.69 -9.10
C GLU A 17 13.27 18.68 -8.46
N LYS A 18 12.78 17.92 -7.47
CA LYS A 18 13.59 16.90 -6.81
C LYS A 18 12.98 15.53 -7.03
N PRO A 19 13.79 14.54 -7.33
CA PRO A 19 13.25 13.19 -7.53
C PRO A 19 12.97 12.50 -6.20
N VAL A 20 11.85 11.83 -6.15
CA VAL A 20 11.50 10.96 -5.02
C VAL A 20 11.66 9.53 -5.50
N HIS A 21 12.62 8.82 -4.92
CA HIS A 21 12.96 7.46 -5.35
C HIS A 21 12.33 6.39 -4.48
N GLU A 22 11.99 6.74 -3.25
CA GLU A 22 11.46 5.78 -2.29
C GLU A 22 10.27 6.36 -1.56
N ILE A 23 9.30 5.51 -1.32
CA ILE A 23 8.10 5.89 -0.60
C ILE A 23 7.83 4.83 0.45
N SER A 24 7.60 5.25 1.69
CA SER A 24 7.25 4.32 2.76
C SER A 24 5.76 4.07 2.76
N LEU A 25 5.38 2.83 2.97
CA LEU A 25 3.98 2.45 3.15
C LEU A 25 3.80 1.95 4.57
N ARG A 26 2.88 2.57 5.30
CA ARG A 26 2.56 2.12 6.65
C ARG A 26 1.37 1.17 6.61
N GLU A 27 1.22 0.42 7.69
CA GLU A 27 0.06 -0.45 7.81
C GLU A 27 -1.22 0.40 7.86
N PRO A 28 -2.24 0.07 7.05
CA PRO A 28 -3.47 0.87 7.05
C PRO A 28 -4.24 0.70 8.34
N HIS A 29 -4.90 1.78 8.74
CA HIS A 29 -5.90 1.73 9.80
C HIS A 29 -7.27 1.57 9.15
N ALA A 30 -8.26 1.20 9.97
CA ALA A 30 -9.61 1.02 9.44
C ALA A 30 -10.12 2.26 8.72
N GLY A 31 -9.78 3.46 9.24
CA GLY A 31 -10.22 4.70 8.61
C GLY A 31 -9.63 4.92 7.23
N ASP A 32 -8.47 4.31 6.96
CA ASP A 32 -7.85 4.44 5.64
C ASP A 32 -8.62 3.67 4.58
N LEU A 33 -9.49 2.75 4.99
CA LEU A 33 -10.24 1.93 4.04
C LEU A 33 -11.58 2.53 3.68
N ARG A 34 -11.82 3.77 4.07
CA ARG A 34 -13.09 4.41 3.77
C ARG A 34 -13.31 4.48 2.27
N GLY A 35 -14.46 3.98 1.81
CA GLY A 35 -14.75 3.94 0.39
C GLY A 35 -14.04 2.83 -0.36
N ILE A 36 -13.37 1.94 0.35
CA ILE A 36 -12.63 0.84 -0.25
C ILE A 36 -13.15 -0.45 0.37
N ARG A 37 -13.40 -1.44 -0.46
CA ARG A 37 -13.80 -2.75 0.04
C ARG A 37 -12.57 -3.55 0.39
N LEU A 38 -12.54 -4.07 1.61
CA LEU A 38 -11.41 -4.86 2.06
C LEU A 38 -11.18 -6.07 1.15
N TYR A 39 -12.25 -6.73 0.75
CA TYR A 39 -12.12 -7.88 -0.13
C TYR A 39 -11.39 -7.51 -1.42
N ASP A 40 -11.74 -6.37 -2.00
CA ASP A 40 -11.10 -5.94 -3.25
C ASP A 40 -9.61 -5.71 -3.05
N LEU A 41 -9.22 -5.14 -1.91
CA LEU A 41 -7.80 -4.96 -1.61
C LEU A 41 -7.07 -6.28 -1.57
N THR A 42 -7.67 -7.29 -0.95
CA THR A 42 -7.01 -8.58 -0.83
C THR A 42 -6.87 -9.27 -2.18
N GLN A 43 -7.68 -8.86 -3.16
CA GLN A 43 -7.59 -9.40 -4.52
C GLN A 43 -6.63 -8.59 -5.39
N GLY A 44 -6.01 -7.57 -4.83
CA GLY A 44 -5.09 -6.75 -5.61
C GLY A 44 -5.77 -5.83 -6.61
N ASP A 45 -7.02 -5.45 -6.31
CA ASP A 45 -7.80 -4.61 -7.19
C ASP A 45 -7.12 -3.26 -7.39
N ALA A 46 -6.86 -2.91 -8.66
CA ALA A 46 -6.07 -1.73 -8.98
C ALA A 46 -6.73 -0.44 -8.49
N GLU A 47 -8.04 -0.33 -8.65
CA GLU A 47 -8.73 0.88 -8.22
C GLU A 47 -8.63 1.03 -6.69
N SER A 48 -8.83 -0.06 -5.97
CA SER A 48 -8.75 -0.03 -4.52
C SER A 48 -7.35 0.33 -4.05
N ILE A 49 -6.33 -0.26 -4.67
CA ILE A 49 -4.94 0.03 -4.31
C ILE A 49 -4.61 1.48 -4.60
N SER A 50 -5.05 2.01 -5.76
CA SER A 50 -4.73 3.40 -6.09
C SER A 50 -5.43 4.38 -5.15
N LYS A 51 -6.58 4.02 -4.60
CA LYS A 51 -7.23 4.86 -3.59
C LYS A 51 -6.52 4.79 -2.25
N LEU A 52 -5.96 3.63 -1.93
CA LEU A 52 -5.30 3.44 -0.65
C LEU A 52 -3.95 4.13 -0.58
N LEU A 53 -3.18 4.06 -1.66
CA LEU A 53 -1.80 4.55 -1.64
C LEU A 53 -1.65 5.97 -1.12
N PRO A 54 -2.46 6.95 -1.56
CA PRO A 54 -2.29 8.31 -1.03
C PRO A 54 -2.49 8.40 0.48
N ARG A 55 -3.19 7.46 1.06
CA ARG A 55 -3.55 7.52 2.48
C ARG A 55 -2.50 6.90 3.39
N ILE A 56 -1.63 6.05 2.85
CA ILE A 56 -0.68 5.30 3.68
C ILE A 56 0.78 5.52 3.28
N THR A 57 1.03 6.43 2.35
CA THR A 57 2.40 6.65 1.86
C THR A 57 3.04 7.86 2.52
N THR A 58 4.37 7.80 2.66
CA THR A 58 5.18 8.90 3.18
C THR A 58 6.43 9.02 2.30
N PRO A 59 6.63 10.12 1.59
CA PRO A 59 5.73 11.28 1.49
C PRO A 59 4.42 10.87 0.82
N PRO A 60 3.30 11.52 1.19
CA PRO A 60 2.01 11.08 0.65
C PRO A 60 1.92 11.32 -0.84
N LEU A 61 1.47 10.29 -1.55
CA LEU A 61 1.17 10.44 -2.96
C LEU A 61 -0.15 11.18 -3.13
N THR A 62 -0.24 12.03 -4.15
CA THR A 62 -1.54 12.56 -4.50
C THR A 62 -2.28 11.49 -5.31
N PRO A 63 -3.62 11.59 -5.39
CA PRO A 63 -4.35 10.66 -6.25
C PRO A 63 -3.86 10.68 -7.69
N ALA A 64 -3.50 11.87 -8.21
CA ALA A 64 -2.98 11.95 -9.57
C ALA A 64 -1.66 11.21 -9.71
N GLU A 65 -0.78 11.34 -8.72
CA GLU A 65 0.50 10.64 -8.76
C GLU A 65 0.32 9.13 -8.70
N ALA A 66 -0.60 8.68 -7.86
CA ALA A 66 -0.86 7.25 -7.76
C ALA A 66 -1.38 6.70 -9.08
N ASN A 67 -2.25 7.46 -9.75
CA ASN A 67 -2.80 7.02 -11.03
C ASN A 67 -1.77 7.04 -12.14
N LYS A 68 -0.72 7.83 -11.99
CA LYS A 68 0.30 7.95 -13.03
C LYS A 68 1.50 7.05 -12.82
N LEU A 69 1.51 6.26 -11.76
CA LEU A 69 2.62 5.36 -11.53
C LEU A 69 2.75 4.41 -12.72
N PRO A 70 3.98 4.22 -13.23
CA PRO A 70 4.19 3.19 -14.25
C PRO A 70 3.77 1.85 -13.72
N LEU A 71 3.32 0.97 -14.62
CA LEU A 71 2.80 -0.32 -14.21
C LEU A 71 3.78 -1.11 -13.35
N ARG A 72 5.08 -1.01 -13.66
CA ARG A 72 6.08 -1.73 -12.89
C ARG A 72 6.09 -1.27 -11.43
N ASP A 73 6.08 0.03 -11.22
CA ASP A 73 6.08 0.57 -9.87
C ASP A 73 4.76 0.31 -9.17
N PHE A 74 3.66 0.42 -9.91
CA PHE A 74 2.36 0.13 -9.33
C PHE A 74 2.25 -1.34 -8.93
N THR A 75 2.77 -2.24 -9.76
CA THR A 75 2.76 -3.67 -9.45
C THR A 75 3.55 -3.94 -8.17
N ASN A 76 4.69 -3.28 -8.01
CA ASN A 76 5.46 -3.43 -6.79
C ASN A 76 4.68 -2.93 -5.58
N ALA A 77 3.92 -1.85 -5.75
CA ALA A 77 3.08 -1.36 -4.66
C ALA A 77 2.00 -2.37 -4.29
N VAL A 78 1.39 -3.00 -5.30
CA VAL A 78 0.38 -4.03 -5.06
C VAL A 78 0.99 -5.19 -4.27
N ILE A 79 2.20 -5.60 -4.65
CA ILE A 79 2.87 -6.70 -3.96
C ILE A 79 3.11 -6.32 -2.50
N LEU A 80 3.59 -5.11 -2.24
CA LEU A 80 3.86 -4.68 -0.87
C LEU A 80 2.59 -4.61 -0.03
N VAL A 81 1.50 -4.10 -0.61
CA VAL A 81 0.23 -4.05 0.10
C VAL A 81 -0.25 -5.45 0.41
N SER A 82 -0.12 -6.36 -0.56
CA SER A 82 -0.53 -7.74 -0.37
C SER A 82 0.28 -8.41 0.74
N GLU A 83 1.58 -8.11 0.79
CA GLU A 83 2.44 -8.64 1.84
C GLU A 83 2.00 -8.15 3.21
N MET A 84 1.63 -6.87 3.31
CA MET A 84 1.16 -6.33 4.57
C MET A 84 -0.09 -7.06 5.04
N PHE A 85 -1.04 -7.29 4.14
CA PHE A 85 -2.25 -8.01 4.52
C PHE A 85 -1.94 -9.45 4.89
N GLY A 86 -1.01 -10.07 4.17
CA GLY A 86 -0.59 -11.42 4.51
C GLY A 86 0.02 -11.50 5.90
N GLU A 87 0.84 -10.52 6.24
CA GLU A 87 1.45 -10.46 7.57
C GLU A 87 0.41 -10.26 8.66
N ILE A 88 -0.57 -9.39 8.39
CA ILE A 88 -1.64 -9.16 9.36
C ILE A 88 -2.43 -10.44 9.59
N LEU A 89 -2.79 -11.14 8.51
CA LEU A 89 -3.57 -12.36 8.62
C LEU A 89 -2.77 -13.50 9.22
N ALA A 90 -1.47 -13.48 9.05
CA ALA A 90 -0.61 -14.50 9.62
C ALA A 90 -0.21 -14.18 11.05
N ASP A 91 -0.59 -13.00 11.54
CA ASP A 91 -0.30 -12.61 12.90
C ASP A 91 -0.86 -13.64 13.86
N GLU A 92 -0.13 -13.87 14.93
CA GLU A 92 -0.50 -14.91 15.88
C GLU A 92 -1.89 -14.68 16.47
N GLU A 93 -2.29 -13.43 16.61
CA GLU A 93 -3.60 -13.12 17.16
C GLU A 93 -4.72 -13.55 16.23
N PHE A 94 -4.42 -13.74 14.95
CA PHE A 94 -5.39 -14.25 14.00
C PHE A 94 -5.16 -15.70 13.74
N ALA A 95 -3.97 -16.03 13.24
CA ALA A 95 -3.69 -17.37 12.76
C ALA A 95 -3.54 -18.35 13.90
N GLY A 96 -3.09 -17.86 15.04
CA GLY A 96 -2.88 -18.71 16.19
C GLY A 96 -4.13 -18.99 16.98
N LYS A 97 -5.23 -18.36 16.64
CA LYS A 97 -6.46 -18.59 17.39
C LYS A 97 -7.22 -19.74 16.79
N PRO A 98 -7.21 -20.86 17.47
CA PRO A 98 -7.98 -21.97 16.95
C PRO A 98 -9.45 -21.66 17.10
N SER A 99 -10.23 -22.23 16.24
CA SER A 99 -11.65 -22.19 16.42
C SER A 99 -11.98 -22.91 17.70
N PRO A 100 -12.73 -22.27 18.54
CA PRO A 100 -13.15 -22.96 19.77
C PRO A 100 -13.92 -24.22 19.49
#